data_db53dd686acf929f9395607ffa5d3674
#
_entry.id   db53dd686acf929f9395607ffa5d3674
#
_cell.length_a   1.000
_cell.length_b   1.000
_cell.length_c   1.000
_cell.angle_alpha   90.00
_cell.angle_beta   90.00
_cell.angle_gamma   90.00
#
_symmetry.space_group_name_H-M   'P 1'
#
loop_
_entity.id
_entity.type
_entity.pdbx_description
1 polymer ?
#
loop_
_entity_poly.entity_id
_entity_poly.type
_entity_poly.pdbx_seq_one_letter_code
_entity_poly.pdbx_strand_id
1 'polypeptide(L)'
;MKKVQVLFSLLTFSFILLISLTCPLSAADKTEMDKLLSERQIDCWVEGEAFGDLILGARGSIQFIYLDAKLSKAIAEKSDLASWVDDLNQYYGSTETRKKILFIANLESNKPWTVEEEKISVGGYHLTKKDVISSSWKNPFGTVDAGTNWQFAFVVPKEFVKPGKEILVGYGDDLTKWRVPK
;
A
#
# COMPACT_ATOMS: atom_id res chain seq x y z
N MET A 1 48.34 -1.62 44.21
CA MET A 1 47.93 -1.41 42.80
C MET A 1 47.11 -2.54 42.16
N LYS A 2 47.15 -3.80 42.63
CA LYS A 2 46.39 -4.93 42.01
C LYS A 2 44.88 -4.93 42.30
N LYS A 3 44.40 -4.34 43.39
CA LYS A 3 42.96 -4.29 43.73
C LYS A 3 42.12 -3.33 42.96
N VAL A 4 42.72 -2.27 42.39
CA VAL A 4 42.03 -1.25 41.60
C VAL A 4 41.73 -1.77 40.17
N GLN A 5 42.62 -2.59 39.59
CA GLN A 5 42.45 -3.17 38.28
C GLN A 5 41.29 -4.18 38.19
N VAL A 6 41.04 -4.95 39.28
CA VAL A 6 39.96 -5.93 39.31
C VAL A 6 38.58 -5.22 39.38
N LEU A 7 38.52 -4.09 40.10
CA LEU A 7 37.28 -3.31 40.21
C LEU A 7 36.87 -2.66 38.88
N PHE A 8 37.84 -2.20 38.10
CA PHE A 8 37.59 -1.62 36.79
C PHE A 8 37.13 -2.65 35.74
N SER A 9 37.67 -3.87 35.83
CA SER A 9 37.27 -4.98 34.94
C SER A 9 35.86 -5.47 35.24
N LEU A 10 35.39 -5.46 36.47
CA LEU A 10 34.03 -5.84 36.86
C LEU A 10 33.00 -4.78 36.44
N LEU A 11 33.35 -3.48 36.50
CA LEU A 11 32.45 -2.39 36.09
C LEU A 11 32.28 -2.35 34.58
N THR A 12 33.32 -2.63 33.82
CA THR A 12 33.21 -2.65 32.32
C THR A 12 32.41 -3.87 31.84
N PHE A 13 32.49 -5.01 32.51
CA PHE A 13 31.72 -6.19 32.14
C PHE A 13 30.22 -6.06 32.49
N SER A 14 29.88 -5.35 33.57
CA SER A 14 28.50 -5.06 33.96
C SER A 14 27.84 -4.06 33.00
N PHE A 15 28.60 -3.13 32.45
CA PHE A 15 28.09 -2.13 31.51
C PHE A 15 27.81 -2.70 30.12
N ILE A 16 28.61 -3.68 29.67
CA ILE A 16 28.40 -4.38 28.40
C ILE A 16 27.17 -5.31 28.45
N LEU A 17 26.85 -5.87 29.63
CA LEU A 17 25.68 -6.74 29.78
C LEU A 17 24.34 -5.98 29.80
N LEU A 18 24.35 -4.66 30.14
CA LEU A 18 23.13 -3.83 30.15
C LEU A 18 22.76 -3.28 28.76
N ILE A 19 23.71 -3.25 27.82
CA ILE A 19 23.45 -2.75 26.45
C ILE A 19 22.82 -3.81 25.55
N SER A 20 22.90 -5.10 25.92
CA SER A 20 22.37 -6.21 25.13
C SER A 20 20.88 -6.52 25.36
N LEU A 21 20.16 -5.77 26.21
CA LEU A 21 18.73 -5.98 26.51
C LEU A 21 17.79 -4.98 25.84
N THR A 22 18.30 -4.05 25.02
CA THR A 22 17.45 -3.29 24.11
C THR A 22 17.27 -4.07 22.81
N CYS A 23 16.58 -5.19 22.88
CA CYS A 23 16.18 -5.96 21.72
C CYS A 23 15.18 -5.16 20.88
N PRO A 24 15.34 -5.12 19.56
CA PRO A 24 14.46 -4.37 18.68
C PRO A 24 13.11 -5.09 18.56
N LEU A 25 12.14 -4.72 19.38
CA LEU A 25 10.74 -5.09 19.16
C LEU A 25 10.24 -4.55 17.80
N SER A 26 10.93 -3.53 17.25
CA SER A 26 10.56 -2.84 16.03
C SER A 26 10.80 -3.64 14.73
N ALA A 27 11.80 -4.50 14.66
CA ALA A 27 12.15 -5.19 13.41
C ALA A 27 11.17 -6.31 13.03
N ALA A 28 10.65 -7.06 14.00
CA ALA A 28 9.69 -8.12 13.75
C ALA A 28 8.32 -7.56 13.29
N ASP A 29 7.93 -6.44 13.85
CA ASP A 29 6.68 -5.75 13.53
C ASP A 29 6.70 -5.13 12.13
N LYS A 30 7.82 -4.57 11.68
CA LYS A 30 7.99 -4.04 10.34
C LYS A 30 7.89 -5.14 9.29
N THR A 31 8.48 -6.29 9.55
CA THR A 31 8.42 -7.46 8.66
C THR A 31 6.97 -7.99 8.49
N GLU A 32 6.14 -7.96 9.53
CA GLU A 32 4.75 -8.38 9.41
C GLU A 32 3.91 -7.39 8.59
N MET A 33 4.08 -6.08 8.79
CA MET A 33 3.40 -5.05 8.00
C MET A 33 3.81 -5.13 6.53
N ASP A 34 5.11 -5.24 6.24
CA ASP A 34 5.64 -5.38 4.88
C ASP A 34 5.03 -6.60 4.17
N LYS A 35 4.89 -7.71 4.89
CA LYS A 35 4.22 -8.91 4.37
C LYS A 35 2.74 -8.66 4.09
N LEU A 36 2.02 -8.02 5.02
CA LEU A 36 0.61 -7.69 4.83
C LEU A 36 0.39 -6.81 3.61
N LEU A 37 1.24 -5.80 3.43
CA LEU A 37 1.20 -4.92 2.26
C LEU A 37 1.53 -5.67 0.98
N SER A 38 2.61 -6.46 0.94
CA SER A 38 3.02 -7.19 -0.26
C SER A 38 1.96 -8.18 -0.78
N GLU A 39 1.12 -8.74 0.12
CA GLU A 39 0.00 -9.60 -0.26
C GLU A 39 -1.20 -8.81 -0.82
N ARG A 40 -1.31 -7.50 -0.52
CA ARG A 40 -2.48 -6.65 -0.78
C ARG A 40 -2.21 -5.49 -1.73
N GLN A 41 -0.95 -5.24 -2.03
CA GLN A 41 -0.52 -4.21 -2.96
C GLN A 41 -0.44 -4.78 -4.38
N ILE A 42 -0.92 -4.01 -5.33
CA ILE A 42 -0.86 -4.33 -6.76
C ILE A 42 -0.32 -3.09 -7.48
N ASP A 43 0.78 -3.23 -8.18
CA ASP A 43 1.37 -2.16 -8.97
C ASP A 43 1.01 -2.36 -10.44
N CYS A 44 0.49 -1.31 -11.06
CA CYS A 44 0.12 -1.25 -12.47
C CYS A 44 0.92 -0.14 -13.14
N TRP A 45 1.70 -0.49 -14.16
CA TRP A 45 2.47 0.45 -14.96
C TRP A 45 1.75 0.74 -16.27
N VAL A 46 1.26 1.97 -16.41
CA VAL A 46 0.43 2.37 -17.56
C VAL A 46 1.32 2.69 -18.77
N GLU A 47 1.07 1.99 -19.89
CA GLU A 47 1.86 2.09 -21.13
C GLU A 47 3.37 1.85 -20.89
N GLY A 48 3.72 1.01 -19.92
CA GLY A 48 5.10 0.65 -19.62
C GLY A 48 5.51 -0.63 -20.35
N GLU A 49 6.74 -0.66 -20.86
CA GLU A 49 7.33 -1.86 -21.43
C GLU A 49 8.26 -2.53 -20.43
N ALA A 50 8.02 -3.81 -20.13
CA ALA A 50 8.88 -4.59 -19.24
C ALA A 50 10.17 -5.03 -19.97
N PHE A 51 11.32 -4.68 -19.39
CA PHE A 51 12.63 -5.14 -19.85
C PHE A 51 13.37 -5.77 -18.66
N GLY A 52 13.17 -7.06 -18.46
CA GLY A 52 13.61 -7.75 -17.24
C GLY A 52 12.87 -7.18 -16.02
N ASP A 53 13.62 -6.73 -15.03
CA ASP A 53 13.09 -6.10 -13.81
C ASP A 53 12.85 -4.58 -13.97
N LEU A 54 13.12 -4.03 -15.15
CA LEU A 54 12.93 -2.61 -15.45
C LEU A 54 11.64 -2.38 -16.21
N ILE A 55 10.94 -1.29 -15.85
CA ILE A 55 9.81 -0.78 -16.62
C ILE A 55 10.25 0.48 -17.34
N LEU A 56 10.17 0.45 -18.66
CA LEU A 56 10.61 1.55 -19.52
C LEU A 56 9.42 2.27 -20.12
N GLY A 57 9.55 3.58 -20.27
CA GLY A 57 8.62 4.40 -21.03
C GLY A 57 7.27 4.65 -20.39
N ALA A 58 6.98 4.06 -19.22
CA ALA A 58 5.68 4.18 -18.55
C ALA A 58 5.17 5.63 -18.50
N ARG A 59 3.90 5.80 -18.86
CA ARG A 59 3.19 7.09 -18.77
C ARG A 59 2.95 7.48 -17.32
N GLY A 60 2.70 6.49 -16.48
CA GLY A 60 2.53 6.63 -15.05
C GLY A 60 2.45 5.26 -14.36
N SER A 61 2.19 5.28 -13.08
CA SER A 61 1.90 4.09 -12.30
C SER A 61 0.67 4.29 -11.42
N ILE A 62 -0.04 3.21 -11.16
CA ILE A 62 -1.13 3.17 -10.17
C ILE A 62 -0.82 2.04 -9.21
N GLN A 63 -0.58 2.39 -7.95
CA GLN A 63 -0.46 1.44 -6.86
C GLN A 63 -1.83 1.26 -6.22
N PHE A 64 -2.38 0.07 -6.27
CA PHE A 64 -3.63 -0.29 -5.59
C PHE A 64 -3.31 -1.02 -4.30
N ILE A 65 -4.03 -0.71 -3.22
CA ILE A 65 -3.96 -1.43 -1.95
C ILE A 65 -5.37 -1.91 -1.57
N TYR A 66 -5.53 -3.22 -1.49
CA TYR A 66 -6.75 -3.85 -1.00
C TYR A 66 -6.82 -3.74 0.53
N LEU A 67 -7.85 -3.09 1.04
CA LEU A 67 -8.08 -2.95 2.47
C LEU A 67 -9.06 -3.99 2.97
N ASP A 68 -8.55 -4.95 3.74
CA ASP A 68 -9.35 -5.88 4.53
C ASP A 68 -9.24 -5.58 6.04
N ALA A 69 -9.98 -6.31 6.86
CA ALA A 69 -9.98 -6.12 8.32
C ALA A 69 -8.58 -6.26 8.94
N LYS A 70 -7.76 -7.18 8.41
CA LYS A 70 -6.43 -7.46 8.94
C LYS A 70 -5.48 -6.30 8.68
N LEU A 71 -5.42 -5.83 7.42
CA LEU A 71 -4.58 -4.69 7.05
C LEU A 71 -5.07 -3.39 7.69
N SER A 72 -6.39 -3.12 7.64
CA SER A 72 -6.96 -1.91 8.25
C SER A 72 -6.66 -1.79 9.74
N LYS A 73 -6.76 -2.92 10.48
CA LYS A 73 -6.40 -2.97 11.90
C LYS A 73 -4.90 -2.70 12.11
N ALA A 74 -4.04 -3.35 11.31
CA ALA A 74 -2.59 -3.19 11.42
C ALA A 74 -2.16 -1.74 11.14
N ILE A 75 -2.78 -1.07 10.16
CA ILE A 75 -2.55 0.35 9.87
C ILE A 75 -2.93 1.21 11.08
N ALA A 76 -4.11 0.98 11.67
CA ALA A 76 -4.59 1.76 12.81
C ALA A 76 -3.73 1.60 14.08
N GLU A 77 -3.04 0.45 14.25
CA GLU A 77 -2.18 0.17 15.39
C GLU A 77 -0.76 0.70 15.22
N LYS A 78 -0.28 0.92 13.99
CA LYS A 78 1.12 1.24 13.67
C LYS A 78 1.21 2.16 12.44
N SER A 79 1.51 3.41 12.66
CA SER A 79 1.58 4.43 11.59
C SER A 79 3.01 4.70 11.10
N ASP A 80 3.73 3.68 10.66
CA ASP A 80 5.00 3.88 9.94
C ASP A 80 4.80 3.95 8.41
N LEU A 81 3.55 3.96 7.96
CA LEU A 81 3.20 4.05 6.55
C LEU A 81 3.11 5.52 6.08
N ALA A 82 3.03 5.69 4.77
CA ALA A 82 2.76 7.00 4.21
C ALA A 82 1.41 7.53 4.73
N SER A 83 1.36 8.80 5.13
CA SER A 83 0.20 9.42 5.79
C SER A 83 -1.11 9.27 5.01
N TRP A 84 -1.04 9.23 3.67
CA TRP A 84 -2.22 9.04 2.82
C TRP A 84 -2.88 7.66 3.01
N VAL A 85 -2.12 6.64 3.40
CA VAL A 85 -2.66 5.30 3.69
C VAL A 85 -3.50 5.35 4.97
N ASP A 86 -2.99 6.03 6.01
CA ASP A 86 -3.72 6.25 7.26
C ASP A 86 -4.98 7.07 7.02
N ASP A 87 -4.87 8.16 6.26
CA ASP A 87 -5.98 9.06 5.92
C ASP A 87 -7.10 8.34 5.16
N LEU A 88 -6.75 7.43 4.24
CA LEU A 88 -7.75 6.69 3.47
C LEU A 88 -8.24 5.43 4.19
N ASN A 89 -7.48 4.88 5.15
CA ASN A 89 -7.90 3.76 5.99
C ASN A 89 -9.14 4.08 6.83
N GLN A 90 -9.37 5.36 7.20
CA GLN A 90 -10.56 5.78 7.95
C GLN A 90 -11.89 5.41 7.28
N TYR A 91 -11.90 5.19 5.96
CA TYR A 91 -13.10 4.78 5.24
C TYR A 91 -13.42 3.30 5.39
N TYR A 92 -12.51 2.48 5.95
CA TYR A 92 -12.79 1.07 6.19
C TYR A 92 -13.90 0.89 7.23
N GLY A 93 -14.92 0.12 6.89
CA GLY A 93 -16.09 -0.11 7.75
C GLY A 93 -17.11 1.04 7.78
N SER A 94 -16.92 2.10 6.99
CA SER A 94 -17.89 3.17 6.80
C SER A 94 -19.20 2.64 6.18
N THR A 95 -20.21 3.48 6.12
CA THR A 95 -21.51 3.12 5.50
C THR A 95 -21.33 2.73 4.04
N GLU A 96 -20.44 3.42 3.33
CA GLU A 96 -20.16 3.22 1.91
C GLU A 96 -19.43 1.90 1.64
N THR A 97 -18.56 1.46 2.58
CA THR A 97 -17.68 0.30 2.39
C THR A 97 -18.23 -0.98 2.99
N ARG A 98 -19.20 -0.91 3.93
CA ARG A 98 -19.70 -2.09 4.69
C ARG A 98 -20.14 -3.27 3.83
N LYS A 99 -20.72 -3.00 2.65
CA LYS A 99 -21.23 -4.03 1.71
C LYS A 99 -20.36 -4.22 0.47
N LYS A 100 -19.28 -3.45 0.36
CA LYS A 100 -18.36 -3.44 -0.77
C LYS A 100 -16.94 -3.75 -0.30
N ILE A 101 -16.03 -3.87 -1.21
CA ILE A 101 -14.59 -3.99 -0.97
C ILE A 101 -13.95 -2.62 -1.14
N LEU A 102 -13.15 -2.21 -0.17
CA LEU A 102 -12.40 -0.95 -0.23
C LEU A 102 -11.02 -1.19 -0.85
N PHE A 103 -10.69 -0.37 -1.81
CA PHE A 103 -9.32 -0.16 -2.30
C PHE A 103 -8.92 1.30 -2.08
N ILE A 104 -7.67 1.49 -1.77
CA ILE A 104 -7.03 2.81 -1.85
C ILE A 104 -5.98 2.75 -2.95
N ALA A 105 -5.75 3.87 -3.62
CA ALA A 105 -4.82 3.94 -4.73
C ALA A 105 -3.97 5.21 -4.66
N ASN A 106 -2.71 5.06 -5.08
CA ASN A 106 -1.80 6.16 -5.36
C ASN A 106 -1.47 6.15 -6.85
N LEU A 107 -1.75 7.26 -7.53
CA LEU A 107 -1.43 7.46 -8.94
C LEU A 107 -0.26 8.43 -9.06
N GLU A 108 0.75 8.02 -9.81
CA GLU A 108 1.90 8.86 -10.17
C GLU A 108 1.98 9.01 -11.68
N SER A 109 2.09 10.26 -12.16
CA SER A 109 2.17 10.57 -13.57
C SER A 109 3.60 10.94 -13.98
N ASN A 110 4.18 10.19 -14.92
CA ASN A 110 5.49 10.48 -15.49
C ASN A 110 5.39 11.39 -16.74
N LYS A 111 4.25 11.36 -17.42
CA LYS A 111 3.97 12.14 -18.63
C LYS A 111 2.54 12.66 -18.59
N PRO A 112 2.22 13.81 -19.24
CA PRO A 112 0.84 14.25 -19.30
C PRO A 112 -0.06 13.21 -19.96
N TRP A 113 -1.24 12.96 -19.38
CA TRP A 113 -2.26 12.05 -19.92
C TRP A 113 -3.65 12.32 -19.35
N THR A 114 -4.66 11.69 -19.93
CA THR A 114 -6.02 11.74 -19.40
C THR A 114 -6.34 10.45 -18.68
N VAL A 115 -6.61 10.56 -17.37
CA VAL A 115 -7.02 9.43 -16.53
C VAL A 115 -8.53 9.31 -16.58
N GLU A 116 -9.02 8.14 -16.94
CA GLU A 116 -10.45 7.82 -17.08
C GLU A 116 -10.82 6.74 -16.05
N GLU A 117 -11.84 6.99 -15.23
CA GLU A 117 -12.26 6.07 -14.18
C GLU A 117 -12.66 4.70 -14.71
N GLU A 118 -13.36 4.66 -15.83
CA GLU A 118 -13.83 3.42 -16.46
C GLU A 118 -12.71 2.53 -17.00
N LYS A 119 -11.50 3.06 -17.13
CA LYS A 119 -10.31 2.27 -17.47
C LYS A 119 -9.69 1.56 -16.27
N ILE A 120 -10.01 1.97 -15.04
CA ILE A 120 -9.61 1.22 -13.86
C ILE A 120 -10.52 0.01 -13.72
N SER A 121 -9.91 -1.18 -13.67
CA SER A 121 -10.67 -2.42 -13.51
C SER A 121 -10.14 -3.30 -12.38
N VAL A 122 -11.05 -3.97 -11.69
CA VAL A 122 -10.76 -4.93 -10.61
C VAL A 122 -11.64 -6.15 -10.79
N GLY A 123 -11.04 -7.29 -11.14
CA GLY A 123 -11.78 -8.54 -11.34
C GLY A 123 -12.82 -8.48 -12.44
N GLY A 124 -12.64 -7.60 -13.43
CA GLY A 124 -13.59 -7.36 -14.52
C GLY A 124 -14.69 -6.32 -14.20
N TYR A 125 -14.67 -5.73 -13.00
CA TYR A 125 -15.49 -4.57 -12.68
C TYR A 125 -14.76 -3.29 -13.10
N HIS A 126 -15.40 -2.46 -13.91
CA HIS A 126 -14.90 -1.15 -14.30
C HIS A 126 -15.46 -0.07 -13.37
N LEU A 127 -14.58 0.80 -12.87
CA LEU A 127 -15.00 1.85 -11.94
C LEU A 127 -15.93 2.88 -12.62
N THR A 128 -16.76 3.46 -11.78
CA THR A 128 -17.57 4.64 -12.13
C THR A 128 -17.27 5.77 -11.13
N LYS A 129 -17.62 7.00 -11.45
CA LYS A 129 -17.48 8.17 -10.54
C LYS A 129 -18.13 7.94 -9.17
N LYS A 130 -19.18 7.14 -9.12
CA LYS A 130 -19.92 6.82 -7.88
C LYS A 130 -19.18 5.86 -6.95
N ASP A 131 -18.20 5.16 -7.46
CA ASP A 131 -17.41 4.21 -6.67
C ASP A 131 -16.25 4.89 -5.96
N VAL A 132 -15.85 6.09 -6.37
CA VAL A 132 -14.84 6.90 -5.70
C VAL A 132 -15.47 7.58 -4.49
N ILE A 133 -14.97 7.24 -3.29
CA ILE A 133 -15.51 7.73 -2.01
C ILE A 133 -14.68 8.83 -1.40
N SER A 134 -13.41 8.93 -1.76
CA SER A 134 -12.51 10.00 -1.34
C SER A 134 -11.37 10.17 -2.32
N SER A 135 -10.85 11.40 -2.40
CA SER A 135 -9.69 11.73 -3.22
C SER A 135 -8.97 12.94 -2.64
N SER A 136 -7.64 12.93 -2.70
CA SER A 136 -6.80 14.10 -2.39
C SER A 136 -6.96 15.23 -3.42
N TRP A 137 -7.61 14.95 -4.53
CA TRP A 137 -7.89 15.88 -5.63
C TRP A 137 -9.40 16.03 -5.84
N LYS A 138 -9.87 17.23 -6.18
CA LYS A 138 -11.31 17.51 -6.37
C LYS A 138 -11.94 16.65 -7.48
N ASN A 139 -11.16 16.32 -8.49
CA ASN A 139 -11.54 15.40 -9.56
C ASN A 139 -10.33 14.51 -9.86
N PRO A 140 -10.28 13.27 -9.37
CA PRO A 140 -9.14 12.39 -9.56
C PRO A 140 -8.98 11.91 -10.99
N PHE A 141 -9.95 12.23 -11.86
CA PHE A 141 -9.98 11.83 -13.26
C PHE A 141 -9.95 13.05 -14.16
N GLY A 142 -9.42 12.89 -15.37
CA GLY A 142 -9.20 13.96 -16.32
C GLY A 142 -7.71 14.12 -16.69
N THR A 143 -7.37 15.25 -17.29
CA THR A 143 -5.99 15.52 -17.72
C THR A 143 -5.09 15.82 -16.51
N VAL A 144 -3.93 15.16 -16.49
CA VAL A 144 -2.90 15.30 -15.46
C VAL A 144 -1.57 15.64 -16.10
N ASP A 145 -0.80 16.47 -15.41
CA ASP A 145 0.55 16.84 -15.82
C ASP A 145 1.58 15.83 -15.32
N ALA A 146 2.75 15.80 -15.93
CA ALA A 146 3.89 15.04 -15.44
C ALA A 146 4.28 15.48 -14.02
N GLY A 147 4.65 14.53 -13.17
CA GLY A 147 4.96 14.76 -11.76
C GLY A 147 3.74 14.90 -10.86
N THR A 148 2.54 14.75 -11.40
CA THR A 148 1.34 14.68 -10.56
C THR A 148 1.31 13.40 -9.77
N ASN A 149 1.03 13.54 -8.46
CA ASN A 149 0.84 12.43 -7.55
C ASN A 149 -0.45 12.68 -6.78
N TRP A 150 -1.39 11.76 -6.80
CA TRP A 150 -2.61 11.86 -6.02
C TRP A 150 -3.14 10.52 -5.54
N GLN A 151 -3.88 10.58 -4.46
CA GLN A 151 -4.43 9.42 -3.79
C GLN A 151 -5.96 9.48 -3.80
N PHE A 152 -6.58 8.33 -3.89
CA PHE A 152 -8.03 8.19 -3.83
C PHE A 152 -8.45 6.84 -3.24
N ALA A 153 -9.65 6.82 -2.69
CA ALA A 153 -10.30 5.61 -2.21
C ALA A 153 -11.52 5.29 -3.07
N PHE A 154 -11.70 4.03 -3.38
CA PHE A 154 -12.82 3.56 -4.17
C PHE A 154 -13.33 2.20 -3.69
N VAL A 155 -14.53 1.87 -4.09
CA VAL A 155 -15.19 0.63 -3.69
C VAL A 155 -15.56 -0.24 -4.88
N VAL A 156 -15.45 -1.55 -4.68
CA VAL A 156 -15.78 -2.58 -5.68
C VAL A 156 -16.82 -3.53 -5.11
N PRO A 157 -17.83 -3.98 -5.87
CA PRO A 157 -18.78 -4.99 -5.41
C PRO A 157 -18.08 -6.31 -5.05
N LYS A 158 -18.50 -6.96 -3.96
CA LYS A 158 -17.84 -8.16 -3.40
C LYS A 158 -17.77 -9.35 -4.35
N GLU A 159 -18.71 -9.46 -5.26
CA GLU A 159 -18.75 -10.53 -6.27
C GLU A 159 -17.54 -10.56 -7.20
N PHE A 160 -16.88 -9.43 -7.41
CA PHE A 160 -15.69 -9.31 -8.26
C PHE A 160 -14.38 -9.60 -7.54
N VAL A 161 -14.36 -9.57 -6.18
CA VAL A 161 -13.15 -9.74 -5.37
C VAL A 161 -13.38 -10.85 -4.34
N LYS A 162 -13.22 -12.11 -4.78
CA LYS A 162 -13.46 -13.28 -3.93
C LYS A 162 -12.16 -13.79 -3.29
N PRO A 163 -12.11 -13.98 -1.95
CA PRO A 163 -10.93 -14.50 -1.27
C PRO A 163 -10.35 -15.76 -1.91
N GLY A 164 -9.04 -15.83 -2.06
CA GLY A 164 -8.30 -16.96 -2.63
C GLY A 164 -8.38 -17.10 -4.15
N LYS A 165 -9.16 -16.26 -4.84
CA LYS A 165 -9.21 -16.25 -6.31
C LYS A 165 -8.12 -15.34 -6.91
N GLU A 166 -7.64 -15.72 -8.09
CA GLU A 166 -6.81 -14.85 -8.91
C GLU A 166 -7.72 -13.98 -9.78
N ILE A 167 -7.45 -12.68 -9.77
CA ILE A 167 -8.17 -11.69 -10.57
C ILE A 167 -7.17 -10.77 -11.26
N LEU A 168 -7.64 -10.02 -12.26
CA LEU A 168 -6.88 -8.97 -12.92
C LEU A 168 -7.24 -7.62 -12.30
N VAL A 169 -6.22 -6.80 -12.04
CA VAL A 169 -6.35 -5.43 -11.51
C VAL A 169 -5.45 -4.51 -12.32
N GLY A 170 -5.94 -3.35 -12.73
CA GLY A 170 -5.11 -2.41 -13.47
C GLY A 170 -5.88 -1.32 -14.20
N TYR A 171 -5.30 -0.79 -15.28
CA TYR A 171 -5.79 0.33 -16.06
C TYR A 171 -5.75 0.04 -17.56
N GLY A 172 -6.89 0.14 -18.26
CA GLY A 172 -6.99 -0.18 -19.68
C GLY A 172 -6.58 -1.63 -19.96
N ASP A 173 -5.56 -1.80 -20.81
CA ASP A 173 -5.00 -3.09 -21.17
C ASP A 173 -3.84 -3.52 -20.24
N ASP A 174 -3.33 -2.60 -19.40
CA ASP A 174 -2.25 -2.84 -18.45
C ASP A 174 -2.80 -3.48 -17.17
N LEU A 175 -2.91 -4.80 -17.18
CA LEU A 175 -3.53 -5.57 -16.11
C LEU A 175 -2.51 -6.48 -15.40
N THR A 176 -2.49 -6.39 -14.08
CA THR A 176 -1.66 -7.24 -13.20
C THR A 176 -2.50 -8.37 -12.61
N LYS A 177 -1.98 -9.60 -12.67
CA LYS A 177 -2.58 -10.75 -11.97
C LYS A 177 -2.33 -10.63 -10.48
N TRP A 178 -3.39 -10.75 -9.70
CA TRP A 178 -3.30 -10.70 -8.26
C TRP A 178 -4.21 -11.75 -7.61
N ARG A 179 -3.67 -12.41 -6.58
CA ARG A 179 -4.43 -13.37 -5.78
C ARG A 179 -5.00 -12.69 -4.55
N VAL A 180 -6.33 -12.64 -4.46
CA VAL A 180 -7.04 -12.07 -3.31
C VAL A 180 -6.66 -12.85 -2.03
N PRO A 181 -6.18 -12.20 -0.96
CA PRO A 181 -5.91 -12.83 0.33
C PRO A 181 -7.10 -13.60 0.89
N LYS A 182 -6.84 -14.62 1.74
CA LYS A 182 -7.86 -15.42 2.39
C LYS A 182 -8.19 -14.88 3.77
#